data_1d9ce1c6b7597a6e5e0508d54489862a
#
_entry.id   1d9ce1c6b7597a6e5e0508d54489862a
#
_cell.length_a   1.000
_cell.length_b   1.000
_cell.length_c   1.000
_cell.angle_alpha   90.00
_cell.angle_beta   90.00
_cell.angle_gamma   90.00
#
_symmetry.space_group_name_H-M   'P 1'
#
loop_
_entity.id
_entity.type
_entity.pdbx_description
1 polymer ?
#
loop_
_entity_poly.entity_id
_entity_poly.type
_entity_poly.pdbx_seq_one_letter_code
_entity_poly.pdbx_strand_id
1 'polypeptide(L)'
;MAARNLGSGWLFARGLEGSDAEISKAVEAGKKQFSGFELPGRTLGVVGLGAIGVKVANVARALGMRAVGYDPTITVQRAWQLDTDVLSAGSIEELLGLSDMVTVHVPFSDETRHLIDATRIKAMRPGTVLLNFSRAGIVDDTAVVAALNEGHLHAYVCDFPSNLLKNHPKVVTFPHLGASTKEAEDNCAIMVADQVREYLEHGTVNNSVNFPNAFLPRNSGYRMAIVNSNVPNMVGQISTELAAVGLNILDMLNRSRGEIAVTLIDLDKPCPEERIEKIRNISGVLSVRCLGEEAHP
;
A
#
# COMPACT_ATOMS: atom_id res chain seq x y z
N MET A 1 -17.74 7.42 9.95
CA MET A 1 -17.72 8.15 11.25
C MET A 1 -17.75 9.65 11.04
N ALA A 2 -16.81 10.27 10.34
CA ALA A 2 -16.78 11.73 10.11
C ALA A 2 -18.05 12.26 9.42
N ALA A 3 -18.53 11.61 8.37
CA ALA A 3 -19.72 12.06 7.62
C ALA A 3 -21.01 12.13 8.46
N ARG A 4 -21.13 11.36 9.51
CA ARG A 4 -22.32 11.26 10.37
C ARG A 4 -22.04 11.59 11.83
N ASN A 5 -20.89 12.16 12.18
CA ASN A 5 -20.47 12.50 13.55
C ASN A 5 -20.68 11.38 14.58
N LEU A 6 -20.52 10.11 14.16
CA LEU A 6 -20.87 8.95 14.99
C LEU A 6 -20.05 8.86 16.27
N GLY A 7 -18.77 9.26 16.26
CA GLY A 7 -17.92 9.23 17.45
C GLY A 7 -18.46 10.14 18.56
N SER A 8 -18.74 11.40 18.22
CA SER A 8 -19.30 12.38 19.17
C SER A 8 -20.73 11.97 19.59
N GLY A 9 -21.54 11.47 18.65
CA GLY A 9 -22.89 10.99 18.94
C GLY A 9 -22.90 9.79 19.90
N TRP A 10 -21.95 8.87 19.75
CA TRP A 10 -21.78 7.74 20.66
C TRP A 10 -21.37 8.18 22.06
N LEU A 11 -20.40 9.10 22.18
CA LEU A 11 -19.97 9.66 23.47
C LEU A 11 -21.13 10.40 24.17
N PHE A 12 -21.89 11.20 23.42
CA PHE A 12 -23.09 11.87 23.95
C PHE A 12 -24.10 10.86 24.48
N ALA A 13 -24.50 9.87 23.70
CA ALA A 13 -25.48 8.87 24.11
C ALA A 13 -25.03 8.10 25.35
N ARG A 14 -23.74 7.73 25.43
CA ARG A 14 -23.15 7.01 26.56
C ARG A 14 -23.10 7.87 27.85
N GLY A 15 -23.01 9.17 27.72
CA GLY A 15 -22.95 10.11 28.83
C GLY A 15 -24.33 10.55 29.36
N LEU A 16 -25.44 10.05 28.81
CA LEU A 16 -26.79 10.38 29.29
C LEU A 16 -27.09 9.64 30.59
N GLU A 17 -27.69 10.35 31.54
CA GLU A 17 -28.09 9.85 32.84
C GLU A 17 -29.56 10.16 33.09
N GLY A 18 -30.22 9.40 33.99
CA GLY A 18 -31.60 9.57 34.38
C GLY A 18 -32.49 8.36 34.06
N SER A 19 -33.80 8.54 34.16
CA SER A 19 -34.81 7.56 33.76
C SER A 19 -34.89 7.41 32.25
N ASP A 20 -35.41 6.31 31.69
CA ASP A 20 -35.59 6.08 30.28
C ASP A 20 -36.35 7.21 29.56
N ALA A 21 -37.33 7.82 30.24
CA ALA A 21 -38.09 8.94 29.69
C ALA A 21 -37.23 10.22 29.57
N GLU A 22 -36.38 10.48 30.59
CA GLU A 22 -35.44 11.62 30.55
C GLU A 22 -34.34 11.43 29.51
N ILE A 23 -33.78 10.22 29.41
CA ILE A 23 -32.80 9.84 28.37
C ILE A 23 -33.41 10.05 27.00
N SER A 24 -34.64 9.53 26.74
CA SER A 24 -35.33 9.69 25.47
C SER A 24 -35.52 11.18 25.09
N LYS A 25 -35.93 11.98 26.06
CA LYS A 25 -36.10 13.44 25.87
C LYS A 25 -34.77 14.14 25.57
N ALA A 26 -33.69 13.76 26.26
CA ALA A 26 -32.35 14.31 26.04
C ALA A 26 -31.79 13.92 24.66
N VAL A 27 -32.03 12.68 24.20
CA VAL A 27 -31.67 12.25 22.84
C VAL A 27 -32.36 13.10 21.77
N GLU A 28 -33.68 13.28 21.88
CA GLU A 28 -34.45 14.09 20.92
C GLU A 28 -34.01 15.56 20.90
N ALA A 29 -33.69 16.13 22.05
CA ALA A 29 -33.19 17.51 22.15
C ALA A 29 -31.77 17.66 21.56
N GLY A 30 -30.90 16.63 21.77
CA GLY A 30 -29.49 16.68 21.40
C GLY A 30 -29.16 16.21 19.99
N LYS A 31 -29.97 15.36 19.35
CA LYS A 31 -29.66 14.69 18.09
C LYS A 31 -29.26 15.62 16.92
N LYS A 32 -29.81 16.84 16.88
CA LYS A 32 -29.55 17.79 15.78
C LYS A 32 -28.09 18.26 15.72
N GLN A 33 -27.37 18.26 16.85
CA GLN A 33 -25.95 18.66 16.91
C GLN A 33 -25.03 17.66 16.18
N PHE A 34 -25.51 16.44 15.93
CA PHE A 34 -24.77 15.39 15.24
C PHE A 34 -25.19 15.23 13.77
N SER A 35 -25.92 16.20 13.23
CA SER A 35 -26.26 16.19 11.79
C SER A 35 -25.00 16.13 10.95
N GLY A 36 -24.96 15.20 10.00
CA GLY A 36 -23.85 15.00 9.08
C GLY A 36 -24.30 15.15 7.63
N PHE A 37 -23.59 14.49 6.74
CA PHE A 37 -23.88 14.48 5.31
C PHE A 37 -23.89 13.06 4.75
N GLU A 38 -24.52 12.87 3.58
CA GLU A 38 -24.55 11.59 2.87
C GLU A 38 -23.30 11.43 2.00
N LEU A 39 -22.86 10.18 1.80
CA LEU A 39 -21.73 9.83 0.93
C LEU A 39 -22.09 9.82 -0.57
N PRO A 40 -23.26 9.31 -1.00
CA PRO A 40 -23.63 9.28 -2.41
C PRO A 40 -23.55 10.67 -3.06
N GLY A 41 -22.97 10.72 -4.27
CA GLY A 41 -22.79 11.94 -5.03
C GLY A 41 -21.57 12.80 -4.64
N ARG A 42 -20.93 12.52 -3.50
CA ARG A 42 -19.67 13.17 -3.11
C ARG A 42 -18.47 12.54 -3.80
N THR A 43 -17.38 13.28 -3.87
CA THR A 43 -16.13 12.83 -4.50
C THR A 43 -15.10 12.43 -3.44
N LEU A 44 -14.60 11.19 -3.53
CA LEU A 44 -13.43 10.73 -2.78
C LEU A 44 -12.19 10.84 -3.66
N GLY A 45 -11.21 11.63 -3.23
CA GLY A 45 -9.86 11.66 -3.79
C GLY A 45 -8.99 10.60 -3.11
N VAL A 46 -8.33 9.74 -3.90
CA VAL A 46 -7.45 8.68 -3.42
C VAL A 46 -6.03 8.94 -3.88
N VAL A 47 -5.15 9.30 -2.96
CA VAL A 47 -3.73 9.53 -3.21
C VAL A 47 -2.96 8.25 -2.95
N GLY A 48 -2.42 7.66 -4.01
CA GLY A 48 -1.79 6.33 -4.01
C GLY A 48 -2.78 5.21 -4.34
N LEU A 49 -2.59 4.57 -5.50
CA LEU A 49 -3.43 3.49 -6.03
C LEU A 49 -2.72 2.12 -5.96
N GLY A 50 -2.05 1.90 -4.83
CA GLY A 50 -1.47 0.60 -4.47
C GLY A 50 -2.54 -0.44 -4.11
N ALA A 51 -2.12 -1.50 -3.42
CA ALA A 51 -3.00 -2.62 -3.03
C ALA A 51 -4.24 -2.19 -2.22
N ILE A 52 -4.10 -1.15 -1.40
CA ILE A 52 -5.18 -0.63 -0.55
C ILE A 52 -5.96 0.46 -1.28
N GLY A 53 -5.28 1.44 -1.89
CA GLY A 53 -5.95 2.56 -2.54
C GLY A 53 -6.92 2.15 -3.64
N VAL A 54 -6.57 1.14 -4.46
CA VAL A 54 -7.48 0.57 -5.48
C VAL A 54 -8.76 0.03 -4.83
N LYS A 55 -8.64 -0.74 -3.74
CA LYS A 55 -9.81 -1.29 -3.03
C LYS A 55 -10.68 -0.18 -2.44
N VAL A 56 -10.07 0.86 -1.88
CA VAL A 56 -10.78 2.01 -1.31
C VAL A 56 -11.53 2.79 -2.39
N ALA A 57 -10.90 3.03 -3.55
CA ALA A 57 -11.55 3.68 -4.68
C ALA A 57 -12.78 2.90 -5.17
N ASN A 58 -12.64 1.58 -5.34
CA ASN A 58 -13.75 0.70 -5.78
C ASN A 58 -14.89 0.65 -4.74
N VAL A 59 -14.57 0.57 -3.45
CA VAL A 59 -15.58 0.60 -2.38
C VAL A 59 -16.31 1.94 -2.36
N ALA A 60 -15.61 3.07 -2.56
CA ALA A 60 -16.25 4.38 -2.65
C ALA A 60 -17.27 4.43 -3.79
N ARG A 61 -16.94 3.85 -4.97
CA ARG A 61 -17.88 3.69 -6.09
C ARG A 61 -19.12 2.87 -5.69
N ALA A 62 -18.91 1.73 -5.03
CA ALA A 62 -20.01 0.89 -4.55
C ALA A 62 -20.91 1.60 -3.52
N LEU A 63 -20.39 2.59 -2.79
CA LEU A 63 -21.17 3.45 -1.89
C LEU A 63 -21.85 4.63 -2.59
N GLY A 64 -21.82 4.70 -3.92
CA GLY A 64 -22.45 5.77 -4.70
C GLY A 64 -21.66 7.08 -4.73
N MET A 65 -20.39 7.06 -4.32
CA MET A 65 -19.49 8.21 -4.43
C MET A 65 -18.88 8.28 -5.84
N ARG A 66 -18.42 9.45 -6.25
CA ARG A 66 -17.43 9.60 -7.31
C ARG A 66 -16.05 9.31 -6.72
N ALA A 67 -15.17 8.67 -7.47
CA ALA A 67 -13.80 8.42 -7.05
C ALA A 67 -12.83 9.03 -8.07
N VAL A 68 -11.80 9.73 -7.55
CA VAL A 68 -10.71 10.33 -8.33
C VAL A 68 -9.40 9.83 -7.73
N GLY A 69 -8.53 9.22 -8.54
CA GLY A 69 -7.26 8.67 -8.09
C GLY A 69 -6.07 9.44 -8.64
N TYR A 70 -4.99 9.51 -7.87
CA TYR A 70 -3.68 9.98 -8.30
C TYR A 70 -2.59 9.04 -7.81
N ASP A 71 -1.83 8.47 -8.74
CA ASP A 71 -0.63 7.67 -8.46
C ASP A 71 0.29 7.74 -9.69
N PRO A 72 1.43 8.46 -9.62
CA PRO A 72 2.37 8.59 -10.74
C PRO A 72 3.10 7.28 -11.08
N THR A 73 3.03 6.27 -10.20
CA THR A 73 3.74 4.99 -10.32
C THR A 73 2.80 3.79 -10.41
N ILE A 74 1.52 4.02 -10.71
CA ILE A 74 0.54 2.94 -10.82
C ILE A 74 0.99 1.89 -11.84
N THR A 75 0.96 0.63 -11.43
CA THR A 75 1.26 -0.47 -12.36
C THR A 75 0.04 -0.81 -13.23
N VAL A 76 0.29 -1.33 -14.44
CA VAL A 76 -0.78 -1.80 -15.33
C VAL A 76 -1.69 -2.80 -14.62
N GLN A 77 -1.11 -3.74 -13.85
CA GLN A 77 -1.87 -4.73 -13.08
C GLN A 77 -2.81 -4.07 -12.06
N ARG A 78 -2.41 -2.98 -11.41
CA ARG A 78 -3.26 -2.24 -10.46
C ARG A 78 -4.34 -1.44 -11.19
N ALA A 79 -4.01 -0.83 -12.31
CA ALA A 79 -4.98 -0.12 -13.14
C ALA A 79 -6.12 -1.03 -13.62
N TRP A 80 -5.83 -2.29 -13.98
CA TRP A 80 -6.84 -3.29 -14.34
C TRP A 80 -7.77 -3.71 -13.19
N GLN A 81 -7.42 -3.40 -11.94
CA GLN A 81 -8.25 -3.69 -10.77
C GLN A 81 -9.18 -2.54 -10.39
N LEU A 82 -8.99 -1.36 -10.98
CA LEU A 82 -9.86 -0.20 -10.73
C LEU A 82 -11.21 -0.38 -11.43
N ASP A 83 -12.27 0.07 -10.77
CA ASP A 83 -13.58 0.30 -11.41
C ASP A 83 -13.39 1.31 -12.56
N THR A 84 -14.07 1.05 -13.68
CA THR A 84 -13.94 1.85 -14.92
C THR A 84 -14.35 3.31 -14.75
N ASP A 85 -15.16 3.61 -13.75
CA ASP A 85 -15.65 4.96 -13.45
C ASP A 85 -14.75 5.72 -12.46
N VAL A 86 -13.62 5.15 -12.05
CA VAL A 86 -12.60 5.89 -11.27
C VAL A 86 -11.87 6.83 -12.21
N LEU A 87 -11.95 8.12 -11.94
CA LEU A 87 -11.28 9.15 -12.73
C LEU A 87 -9.80 9.25 -12.34
N SER A 88 -8.95 9.52 -13.31
CA SER A 88 -7.54 9.81 -13.08
C SER A 88 -7.33 11.32 -12.99
N ALA A 89 -6.67 11.81 -11.93
CA ALA A 89 -6.19 13.17 -11.85
C ALA A 89 -4.77 13.26 -12.43
N GLY A 90 -4.48 14.36 -13.12
CA GLY A 90 -3.15 14.62 -13.69
C GLY A 90 -2.13 15.12 -12.65
N SER A 91 -2.59 15.61 -11.49
CA SER A 91 -1.76 16.04 -10.38
C SER A 91 -2.47 15.82 -9.04
N ILE A 92 -1.70 15.88 -7.94
CA ILE A 92 -2.27 15.81 -6.60
C ILE A 92 -3.14 17.04 -6.31
N GLU A 93 -2.74 18.22 -6.79
CA GLU A 93 -3.45 19.48 -6.62
C GLU A 93 -4.81 19.46 -7.33
N GLU A 94 -4.88 18.87 -8.53
CA GLU A 94 -6.14 18.63 -9.23
C GLU A 94 -7.06 17.72 -8.42
N LEU A 95 -6.54 16.59 -7.92
CA LEU A 95 -7.30 15.67 -7.09
C LEU A 95 -7.88 16.39 -5.86
N LEU A 96 -7.04 17.18 -5.15
CA LEU A 96 -7.45 17.90 -3.95
C LEU A 96 -8.59 18.91 -4.25
N GLY A 97 -8.49 19.64 -5.36
CA GLY A 97 -9.50 20.61 -5.79
C GLY A 97 -10.82 19.97 -6.25
N LEU A 98 -10.82 18.69 -6.64
CA LEU A 98 -12.02 17.97 -7.08
C LEU A 98 -12.75 17.24 -5.95
N SER A 99 -12.10 17.05 -4.79
CA SER A 99 -12.53 16.11 -3.76
C SER A 99 -13.28 16.77 -2.61
N ASP A 100 -14.36 16.13 -2.15
CA ASP A 100 -15.06 16.44 -0.90
C ASP A 100 -14.44 15.68 0.29
N MET A 101 -13.80 14.55 0.01
CA MET A 101 -13.03 13.76 0.97
C MET A 101 -11.73 13.35 0.30
N VAL A 102 -10.63 13.33 1.04
CA VAL A 102 -9.30 12.92 0.55
C VAL A 102 -8.75 11.83 1.46
N THR A 103 -8.25 10.76 0.88
CA THR A 103 -7.59 9.67 1.60
C THR A 103 -6.21 9.40 1.01
N VAL A 104 -5.22 9.14 1.89
CA VAL A 104 -3.83 8.88 1.49
C VAL A 104 -3.46 7.43 1.71
N HIS A 105 -2.84 6.79 0.70
CA HIS A 105 -2.45 5.39 0.67
C HIS A 105 -1.05 5.20 0.08
N VAL A 106 -0.16 6.15 0.32
CA VAL A 106 1.25 6.09 -0.10
C VAL A 106 2.13 5.55 1.04
N PRO A 107 3.27 4.90 0.74
CA PRO A 107 4.26 4.55 1.75
C PRO A 107 4.92 5.82 2.31
N PHE A 108 5.43 5.74 3.54
CA PHE A 108 6.24 6.83 4.09
C PHE A 108 7.67 6.73 3.53
N SER A 109 8.14 7.83 2.97
CA SER A 109 9.52 8.06 2.49
C SER A 109 9.87 9.53 2.68
N ASP A 110 11.10 9.92 2.36
CA ASP A 110 11.49 11.33 2.40
C ASP A 110 10.68 12.18 1.39
N GLU A 111 10.29 11.60 0.24
CA GLU A 111 9.49 12.30 -0.78
C GLU A 111 8.01 12.42 -0.36
N THR A 112 7.50 11.52 0.48
CA THR A 112 6.11 11.54 0.96
C THR A 112 5.95 12.14 2.36
N ARG A 113 7.06 12.54 2.99
CA ARG A 113 7.04 13.28 4.26
C ARG A 113 6.29 14.60 4.08
N HIS A 114 5.26 14.82 4.89
CA HIS A 114 4.37 15.98 4.81
C HIS A 114 3.84 16.20 3.37
N LEU A 115 3.58 15.08 2.66
CA LEU A 115 2.96 15.14 1.34
C LEU A 115 1.67 15.99 1.36
N ILE A 116 0.93 15.95 2.44
CA ILE A 116 -0.22 16.82 2.69
C ILE A 116 0.21 17.88 3.72
N ASP A 117 0.75 18.96 3.21
CA ASP A 117 1.21 20.15 3.93
C ASP A 117 0.16 21.27 3.95
N ALA A 118 0.50 22.41 4.54
CA ALA A 118 -0.37 23.57 4.61
C ALA A 118 -0.80 24.10 3.22
N THR A 119 0.09 24.03 2.22
CA THR A 119 -0.18 24.47 0.86
C THR A 119 -1.22 23.58 0.20
N ARG A 120 -1.05 22.27 0.30
CA ARG A 120 -2.00 21.29 -0.25
C ARG A 120 -3.32 21.27 0.50
N ILE A 121 -3.31 21.46 1.81
CA ILE A 121 -4.55 21.62 2.59
C ILE A 121 -5.34 22.84 2.09
N LYS A 122 -4.68 23.96 1.82
CA LYS A 122 -5.34 25.16 1.25
C LYS A 122 -5.90 24.95 -0.16
N ALA A 123 -5.32 24.04 -0.94
CA ALA A 123 -5.81 23.66 -2.26
C ALA A 123 -7.06 22.76 -2.21
N MET A 124 -7.37 22.17 -1.05
CA MET A 124 -8.61 21.42 -0.84
C MET A 124 -9.83 22.33 -0.84
N ARG A 125 -10.99 21.77 -1.14
CA ARG A 125 -12.26 22.49 -1.01
C ARG A 125 -12.54 22.82 0.46
N PRO A 126 -13.12 24.00 0.76
CA PRO A 126 -13.63 24.26 2.10
C PRO A 126 -14.61 23.17 2.55
N GLY A 127 -14.45 22.68 3.77
CA GLY A 127 -15.26 21.61 4.32
C GLY A 127 -14.82 20.18 3.94
N THR A 128 -13.66 20.01 3.34
CA THR A 128 -13.10 18.69 3.03
C THR A 128 -12.84 17.87 4.29
N VAL A 129 -13.11 16.57 4.21
CA VAL A 129 -12.66 15.57 5.21
C VAL A 129 -11.36 14.96 4.75
N LEU A 130 -10.34 15.00 5.59
CA LEU A 130 -9.04 14.34 5.33
C LEU A 130 -8.94 13.04 6.11
N LEU A 131 -8.45 11.97 5.45
CA LEU A 131 -8.30 10.63 5.99
C LEU A 131 -6.86 10.15 5.82
N ASN A 132 -6.22 9.68 6.89
CA ASN A 132 -4.89 9.08 6.85
C ASN A 132 -4.85 7.77 7.62
N PHE A 133 -4.96 6.67 6.90
CA PHE A 133 -4.79 5.29 7.39
C PHE A 133 -3.53 4.63 6.80
N SER A 134 -2.57 5.46 6.35
CA SER A 134 -1.33 4.97 5.73
C SER A 134 -0.18 4.97 6.72
N ARG A 135 0.42 6.12 6.99
CA ARG A 135 1.53 6.26 7.96
C ARG A 135 1.51 7.65 8.61
N ALA A 136 1.99 7.72 9.85
CA ALA A 136 2.32 8.99 10.51
C ALA A 136 3.36 9.77 9.68
N GLY A 137 3.28 11.11 9.71
CA GLY A 137 4.25 11.98 9.03
C GLY A 137 4.01 12.19 7.53
N ILE A 138 3.04 11.51 6.89
CA ILE A 138 2.62 11.81 5.52
C ILE A 138 1.78 13.10 5.49
N VAL A 139 1.02 13.33 6.52
CA VAL A 139 0.21 14.53 6.73
C VAL A 139 0.91 15.39 7.80
N ASP A 140 0.97 16.69 7.59
CA ASP A 140 1.43 17.66 8.60
C ASP A 140 0.33 17.93 9.60
N ASP A 141 0.43 17.32 10.77
CA ASP A 141 -0.56 17.45 11.85
C ASP A 141 -0.76 18.92 12.31
N THR A 142 0.31 19.72 12.27
CA THR A 142 0.24 21.15 12.65
C THR A 142 -0.61 21.93 11.65
N ALA A 143 -0.40 21.71 10.37
CA ALA A 143 -1.17 22.33 9.31
C ALA A 143 -2.64 21.86 9.34
N VAL A 144 -2.89 20.60 9.66
CA VAL A 144 -4.25 20.06 9.84
C VAL A 144 -4.98 20.77 10.96
N VAL A 145 -4.36 20.88 12.15
CA VAL A 145 -5.00 21.52 13.31
C VAL A 145 -5.30 23.00 13.02
N ALA A 146 -4.38 23.71 12.36
CA ALA A 146 -4.64 25.08 11.93
C ALA A 146 -5.87 25.17 11.01
N ALA A 147 -5.94 24.34 9.98
CA ALA A 147 -7.05 24.33 9.02
C ALA A 147 -8.39 23.90 9.64
N LEU A 148 -8.38 23.01 10.64
CA LEU A 148 -9.58 22.64 11.39
C LEU A 148 -10.09 23.80 12.27
N ASN A 149 -9.18 24.54 12.89
CA ASN A 149 -9.50 25.72 13.71
C ASN A 149 -10.07 26.87 12.86
N GLU A 150 -9.51 27.07 11.66
CA GLU A 150 -9.98 28.04 10.66
C GLU A 150 -11.32 27.63 10.02
N GLY A 151 -11.76 26.37 10.20
CA GLY A 151 -12.96 25.83 9.58
C GLY A 151 -12.81 25.48 8.09
N HIS A 152 -11.58 25.51 7.56
CA HIS A 152 -11.28 25.11 6.19
C HIS A 152 -11.46 23.59 6.00
N LEU A 153 -10.96 22.76 6.94
CA LEU A 153 -11.28 21.34 6.99
C LEU A 153 -12.51 21.06 7.87
N HIS A 154 -13.35 20.12 7.43
CA HIS A 154 -14.50 19.67 8.23
C HIS A 154 -14.05 18.73 9.35
N ALA A 155 -13.23 17.75 9.04
CA ALA A 155 -12.72 16.76 9.99
C ALA A 155 -11.42 16.14 9.49
N TYR A 156 -10.63 15.61 10.43
CA TYR A 156 -9.49 14.73 10.16
C TYR A 156 -9.69 13.39 10.86
N VAL A 157 -9.47 12.29 10.12
CA VAL A 157 -9.57 10.93 10.67
C VAL A 157 -8.27 10.20 10.39
N CYS A 158 -7.65 9.65 11.43
CA CYS A 158 -6.41 8.89 11.28
C CYS A 158 -6.28 7.80 12.35
N ASP A 159 -5.33 6.91 12.19
CA ASP A 159 -4.98 5.90 13.18
C ASP A 159 -3.59 6.13 13.80
N PHE A 160 -3.16 7.42 13.85
CA PHE A 160 -1.89 7.86 14.43
C PHE A 160 -2.15 8.95 15.48
N PRO A 161 -2.64 8.58 16.69
CA PRO A 161 -2.92 9.55 17.74
C PRO A 161 -1.65 10.24 18.20
N SER A 162 -1.69 11.58 18.31
CA SER A 162 -0.64 12.41 18.88
C SER A 162 -1.23 13.34 19.96
N ASN A 163 -0.36 13.94 20.77
CA ASN A 163 -0.82 14.92 21.77
C ASN A 163 -1.52 16.13 21.14
N LEU A 164 -1.15 16.46 19.91
CA LEU A 164 -1.74 17.56 19.15
C LEU A 164 -3.16 17.21 18.64
N LEU A 165 -3.38 15.96 18.26
CA LEU A 165 -4.60 15.49 17.58
C LEU A 165 -5.65 14.93 18.51
N LYS A 166 -5.26 14.12 19.51
CA LYS A 166 -6.16 13.22 20.26
C LYS A 166 -7.33 13.90 20.98
N ASN A 167 -7.20 15.19 21.32
CA ASN A 167 -8.23 15.92 22.05
C ASN A 167 -8.94 16.99 21.19
N HIS A 168 -8.62 17.08 19.90
CA HIS A 168 -9.24 18.06 19.02
C HIS A 168 -10.67 17.61 18.63
N PRO A 169 -11.72 18.45 18.79
CA PRO A 169 -13.12 18.03 18.63
C PRO A 169 -13.49 17.58 17.21
N LYS A 170 -12.75 18.05 16.19
CA LYS A 170 -12.95 17.66 14.78
C LYS A 170 -11.97 16.56 14.31
N VAL A 171 -11.23 15.94 15.22
CA VAL A 171 -10.31 14.84 14.91
C VAL A 171 -10.84 13.55 15.50
N VAL A 172 -10.80 12.49 14.69
CA VAL A 172 -11.10 11.13 15.14
C VAL A 172 -9.84 10.31 14.97
N THR A 173 -9.26 9.83 16.07
CA THR A 173 -8.08 8.98 16.05
C THR A 173 -8.41 7.55 16.48
N PHE A 174 -7.75 6.56 15.87
CA PHE A 174 -7.84 5.15 16.21
C PHE A 174 -6.45 4.60 16.60
N PRO A 175 -6.37 3.50 17.33
CA PRO A 175 -5.11 2.92 17.79
C PRO A 175 -4.48 1.97 16.74
N HIS A 176 -4.39 2.38 15.47
CA HIS A 176 -3.73 1.67 14.36
C HIS A 176 -4.15 0.19 14.23
N LEU A 177 -5.45 -0.06 14.17
CA LEU A 177 -6.04 -1.42 14.15
C LEU A 177 -6.07 -2.09 12.76
N GLY A 178 -5.53 -1.46 11.72
CA GLY A 178 -5.66 -1.83 10.29
C GLY A 178 -5.83 -3.31 9.98
N ALA A 179 -4.87 -4.16 10.31
CA ALA A 179 -4.89 -5.60 10.08
C ALA A 179 -5.09 -6.43 11.36
N SER A 180 -5.55 -5.83 12.46
CA SER A 180 -5.67 -6.50 13.76
C SER A 180 -6.99 -7.26 13.88
N THR A 181 -7.20 -8.24 13.01
CA THR A 181 -8.25 -9.24 13.12
C THR A 181 -7.63 -10.63 13.03
N LYS A 182 -8.25 -11.61 13.67
CA LYS A 182 -7.77 -12.99 13.63
C LYS A 182 -7.66 -13.53 12.21
N GLU A 183 -8.65 -13.25 11.38
CA GLU A 183 -8.67 -13.66 9.97
C GLU A 183 -7.53 -12.99 9.15
N ALA A 184 -7.20 -11.74 9.45
CA ALA A 184 -6.10 -11.06 8.79
C ALA A 184 -4.75 -11.64 9.19
N GLU A 185 -4.56 -11.99 10.46
CA GLU A 185 -3.35 -12.64 10.97
C GLU A 185 -3.18 -14.05 10.36
N ASP A 186 -4.25 -14.87 10.35
CA ASP A 186 -4.25 -16.19 9.73
C ASP A 186 -3.95 -16.11 8.22
N ASN A 187 -4.58 -15.20 7.50
CA ASN A 187 -4.34 -14.98 6.07
C ASN A 187 -2.91 -14.49 5.78
N CYS A 188 -2.36 -13.61 6.61
CA CYS A 188 -0.97 -13.16 6.48
C CYS A 188 0.01 -14.32 6.68
N ALA A 189 -0.23 -15.19 7.68
CA ALA A 189 0.61 -16.35 7.95
C ALA A 189 0.61 -17.34 6.77
N ILE A 190 -0.57 -17.65 6.21
CA ILE A 190 -0.71 -18.52 5.03
C ILE A 190 0.02 -17.90 3.84
N MET A 191 -0.24 -16.62 3.56
CA MET A 191 0.36 -15.93 2.41
C MET A 191 1.88 -15.85 2.51
N VAL A 192 2.43 -15.60 3.70
CA VAL A 192 3.89 -15.59 3.91
C VAL A 192 4.48 -16.99 3.72
N ALA A 193 3.83 -18.03 4.25
CA ALA A 193 4.27 -19.41 4.06
C ALA A 193 4.33 -19.80 2.56
N ASP A 194 3.29 -19.47 1.79
CA ASP A 194 3.26 -19.70 0.36
C ASP A 194 4.35 -18.91 -0.38
N GLN A 195 4.57 -17.63 -0.04
CA GLN A 195 5.62 -16.82 -0.66
C GLN A 195 7.03 -17.34 -0.36
N VAL A 196 7.26 -17.80 0.86
CA VAL A 196 8.54 -18.42 1.24
C VAL A 196 8.74 -19.73 0.50
N ARG A 197 7.70 -20.57 0.38
CA ARG A 197 7.75 -21.81 -0.40
C ARG A 197 8.09 -21.52 -1.87
N GLU A 198 7.37 -20.60 -2.51
CA GLU A 198 7.64 -20.19 -3.90
C GLU A 198 9.08 -19.69 -4.09
N TYR A 199 9.59 -18.94 -3.12
CA TYR A 199 10.98 -18.50 -3.17
C TYR A 199 11.97 -19.67 -3.02
N LEU A 200 11.71 -20.60 -2.11
CA LEU A 200 12.61 -21.73 -1.87
C LEU A 200 12.58 -22.77 -3.00
N GLU A 201 11.41 -23.07 -3.54
CA GLU A 201 11.20 -24.12 -4.55
C GLU A 201 11.41 -23.60 -5.98
N HIS A 202 11.00 -22.35 -6.27
CA HIS A 202 10.99 -21.81 -7.64
C HIS A 202 11.88 -20.58 -7.85
N GLY A 203 12.45 -20.02 -6.77
CA GLY A 203 13.20 -18.77 -6.83
C GLY A 203 12.32 -17.53 -7.04
N THR A 204 11.00 -17.71 -7.07
CA THR A 204 10.04 -16.61 -7.25
C THR A 204 10.12 -15.62 -6.10
N VAL A 205 10.27 -14.34 -6.41
CA VAL A 205 10.21 -13.25 -5.43
C VAL A 205 8.92 -12.47 -5.63
N ASN A 206 8.08 -12.46 -4.61
CA ASN A 206 6.82 -11.72 -4.62
C ASN A 206 6.63 -10.97 -3.30
N ASN A 207 6.18 -9.71 -3.37
CA ASN A 207 5.91 -8.83 -2.22
C ASN A 207 7.10 -8.62 -1.26
N SER A 208 8.33 -8.81 -1.72
CA SER A 208 9.53 -8.57 -0.90
C SER A 208 9.74 -7.08 -0.65
N VAL A 209 10.20 -6.73 0.56
CA VAL A 209 10.51 -5.32 0.91
C VAL A 209 11.88 -4.87 0.38
N ASN A 210 12.81 -5.80 0.17
CA ASN A 210 14.20 -5.52 -0.21
C ASN A 210 14.57 -6.07 -1.61
N PHE A 211 13.95 -7.15 -2.07
CA PHE A 211 14.18 -7.68 -3.41
C PHE A 211 13.18 -7.14 -4.44
N PRO A 212 13.55 -7.05 -5.72
CA PRO A 212 12.61 -6.80 -6.80
C PRO A 212 11.66 -7.99 -6.96
N ASN A 213 10.43 -7.75 -7.42
CA ASN A 213 9.56 -8.85 -7.83
C ASN A 213 10.19 -9.56 -9.04
N ALA A 214 10.36 -10.88 -8.94
CA ALA A 214 10.94 -11.72 -9.96
C ALA A 214 10.11 -13.01 -10.09
N PHE A 215 9.43 -13.14 -11.22
CA PHE A 215 8.65 -14.31 -11.58
C PHE A 215 9.00 -14.74 -12.99
N LEU A 216 9.50 -15.96 -13.10
CA LEU A 216 9.78 -16.63 -14.35
C LEU A 216 9.00 -17.94 -14.34
N PRO A 217 8.01 -18.14 -15.23
CA PRO A 217 7.29 -19.42 -15.31
C PRO A 217 8.28 -20.54 -15.51
N ARG A 218 8.12 -21.64 -14.74
CA ARG A 218 8.99 -22.80 -14.89
C ARG A 218 8.39 -23.74 -15.92
N ASN A 219 8.99 -23.79 -17.09
CA ASN A 219 8.48 -24.62 -18.19
C ASN A 219 9.11 -26.01 -18.20
N SER A 220 10.36 -26.11 -17.84
CA SER A 220 11.14 -27.34 -17.72
C SER A 220 12.57 -27.02 -17.30
N GLY A 221 13.38 -28.06 -17.04
CA GLY A 221 14.81 -27.90 -16.86
C GLY A 221 15.23 -27.54 -15.43
N TYR A 222 16.48 -27.17 -15.33
CA TYR A 222 17.18 -26.90 -14.10
C TYR A 222 17.23 -25.38 -13.89
N ARG A 223 16.70 -24.88 -12.80
CA ARG A 223 16.71 -23.46 -12.50
C ARG A 223 17.87 -23.09 -11.59
N MET A 224 18.53 -21.99 -11.93
CA MET A 224 19.48 -21.31 -11.07
C MET A 224 18.87 -19.98 -10.61
N ALA A 225 18.84 -19.74 -9.30
CA ALA A 225 18.41 -18.47 -8.70
C ALA A 225 19.63 -17.78 -8.08
N ILE A 226 19.95 -16.60 -8.56
CA ILE A 226 21.13 -15.83 -8.17
C ILE A 226 20.69 -14.49 -7.61
N VAL A 227 21.24 -14.11 -6.46
CA VAL A 227 21.13 -12.77 -5.90
C VAL A 227 22.49 -12.09 -6.03
N ASN A 228 22.53 -10.91 -6.60
CA ASN A 228 23.76 -10.18 -6.85
C ASN A 228 23.61 -8.69 -6.69
N SER A 229 24.73 -7.99 -6.52
CA SER A 229 24.79 -6.54 -6.61
C SER A 229 24.36 -6.07 -8.00
N ASN A 230 23.61 -4.98 -8.06
CA ASN A 230 23.15 -4.38 -9.33
C ASN A 230 24.28 -3.56 -9.96
N VAL A 231 25.27 -4.23 -10.52
CA VAL A 231 26.45 -3.64 -11.14
C VAL A 231 26.58 -4.05 -12.60
N PRO A 232 27.27 -3.24 -13.45
CA PRO A 232 27.47 -3.59 -14.86
C PRO A 232 28.13 -4.95 -15.06
N ASN A 233 27.82 -5.60 -16.19
CA ASN A 233 28.40 -6.87 -16.64
C ASN A 233 28.15 -8.11 -15.75
N MET A 234 27.26 -8.06 -14.78
CA MET A 234 26.98 -9.21 -13.91
C MET A 234 26.37 -10.37 -14.71
N VAL A 235 25.32 -10.08 -15.49
CA VAL A 235 24.68 -11.09 -16.38
C VAL A 235 25.66 -11.64 -17.40
N GLY A 236 26.56 -10.79 -17.95
CA GLY A 236 27.59 -11.22 -18.89
C GLY A 236 28.58 -12.20 -18.30
N GLN A 237 29.06 -11.95 -17.09
CA GLN A 237 29.97 -12.86 -16.37
C GLN A 237 29.30 -14.21 -16.08
N ILE A 238 28.07 -14.19 -15.55
CA ILE A 238 27.30 -15.41 -15.24
C ILE A 238 27.08 -16.24 -16.52
N SER A 239 26.60 -15.62 -17.60
CA SER A 239 26.34 -16.32 -18.86
C SER A 239 27.62 -16.90 -19.49
N THR A 240 28.76 -16.21 -19.37
CA THR A 240 30.05 -16.67 -19.83
C THR A 240 30.50 -17.97 -19.09
N GLU A 241 30.31 -17.99 -17.78
CA GLU A 241 30.63 -19.18 -16.97
C GLU A 241 29.75 -20.38 -17.34
N LEU A 242 28.46 -20.16 -17.64
CA LEU A 242 27.55 -21.22 -18.09
C LEU A 242 27.93 -21.74 -19.50
N ALA A 243 28.21 -20.82 -20.42
CA ALA A 243 28.62 -21.15 -21.78
C ALA A 243 29.92 -21.97 -21.83
N ALA A 244 30.87 -21.68 -20.93
CA ALA A 244 32.17 -22.36 -20.87
C ALA A 244 32.06 -23.85 -20.58
N VAL A 245 30.92 -24.35 -20.07
CA VAL A 245 30.66 -25.79 -19.85
C VAL A 245 29.56 -26.33 -20.77
N GLY A 246 29.21 -25.58 -21.81
CA GLY A 246 28.24 -26.01 -22.82
C GLY A 246 26.79 -26.09 -22.28
N LEU A 247 26.45 -25.30 -21.28
CA LEU A 247 25.07 -25.16 -20.80
C LEU A 247 24.33 -24.15 -21.66
N ASN A 248 23.13 -24.54 -22.11
CA ASN A 248 22.25 -23.63 -22.83
C ASN A 248 21.23 -22.99 -21.87
N ILE A 249 21.08 -21.65 -21.99
CA ILE A 249 20.07 -20.90 -21.28
C ILE A 249 18.77 -21.00 -22.06
N LEU A 250 17.74 -21.60 -21.45
CA LEU A 250 16.40 -21.74 -22.04
C LEU A 250 15.57 -20.50 -21.84
N ASP A 251 15.68 -19.91 -20.64
CA ASP A 251 15.02 -18.65 -20.29
C ASP A 251 15.82 -17.92 -19.22
N MET A 252 15.69 -16.60 -19.17
CA MET A 252 16.41 -15.77 -18.21
C MET A 252 15.59 -14.54 -17.85
N LEU A 253 15.52 -14.26 -16.57
CA LEU A 253 14.98 -13.03 -16.01
C LEU A 253 16.02 -12.38 -15.10
N ASN A 254 16.32 -11.10 -15.35
CA ASN A 254 17.07 -10.26 -14.40
C ASN A 254 16.21 -9.07 -13.99
N ARG A 255 16.05 -8.87 -12.69
CA ARG A 255 15.33 -7.74 -12.11
C ARG A 255 16.17 -7.10 -11.03
N SER A 256 16.15 -5.77 -10.97
CA SER A 256 16.87 -5.02 -9.96
C SER A 256 15.97 -4.07 -9.19
N ARG A 257 16.35 -3.80 -7.95
CA ARG A 257 15.76 -2.78 -7.08
C ARG A 257 16.87 -2.17 -6.23
N GLY A 258 17.19 -0.91 -6.49
CA GLY A 258 18.33 -0.25 -5.85
C GLY A 258 19.63 -0.99 -6.14
N GLU A 259 20.34 -1.38 -5.11
CA GLU A 259 21.66 -2.02 -5.19
C GLU A 259 21.61 -3.55 -5.38
N ILE A 260 20.44 -4.16 -5.37
CA ILE A 260 20.28 -5.61 -5.44
C ILE A 260 19.57 -6.01 -6.73
N ALA A 261 20.05 -7.08 -7.36
CA ALA A 261 19.42 -7.76 -8.47
C ALA A 261 19.13 -9.23 -8.14
N VAL A 262 18.06 -9.73 -8.71
CA VAL A 262 17.71 -11.16 -8.71
C VAL A 262 17.70 -11.66 -10.15
N THR A 263 18.45 -12.72 -10.40
CA THR A 263 18.56 -13.36 -11.71
C THR A 263 18.05 -14.80 -11.60
N LEU A 264 17.02 -15.12 -12.39
CA LEU A 264 16.53 -16.48 -12.56
C LEU A 264 16.96 -16.97 -13.93
N ILE A 265 17.55 -18.17 -14.01
CA ILE A 265 18.05 -18.77 -15.25
C ILE A 265 17.57 -20.20 -15.33
N ASP A 266 16.88 -20.56 -16.40
CA ASP A 266 16.49 -21.93 -16.71
C ASP A 266 17.50 -22.52 -17.70
N LEU A 267 18.04 -23.70 -17.36
CA LEU A 267 19.11 -24.39 -18.07
C LEU A 267 18.60 -25.72 -18.65
N ASP A 268 19.20 -26.14 -19.76
CA ASP A 268 18.90 -27.43 -20.43
C ASP A 268 19.42 -28.66 -19.66
N LYS A 269 20.38 -28.45 -18.75
CA LYS A 269 21.06 -29.53 -17.98
C LYS A 269 21.44 -28.98 -16.59
N PRO A 270 21.72 -29.88 -15.62
CA PRO A 270 22.22 -29.48 -14.31
C PRO A 270 23.58 -28.77 -14.43
N CYS A 271 23.77 -27.69 -13.68
CA CYS A 271 25.04 -27.00 -13.61
C CYS A 271 26.03 -27.81 -12.73
N PRO A 272 27.25 -28.09 -13.20
CA PRO A 272 28.26 -28.76 -12.38
C PRO A 272 28.64 -27.92 -11.16
N GLU A 273 28.88 -28.56 -10.01
CA GLU A 273 29.21 -27.89 -8.74
C GLU A 273 30.45 -26.98 -8.85
N GLU A 274 31.49 -27.45 -9.56
CA GLU A 274 32.69 -26.61 -9.82
C GLU A 274 32.29 -25.26 -10.48
N ARG A 275 31.31 -25.31 -11.37
CA ARG A 275 30.86 -24.10 -12.08
C ARG A 275 29.99 -23.20 -11.19
N ILE A 276 29.15 -23.79 -10.36
CA ILE A 276 28.37 -23.09 -9.36
C ILE A 276 29.31 -22.33 -8.43
N GLU A 277 30.39 -22.94 -7.98
CA GLU A 277 31.41 -22.30 -7.14
C GLU A 277 32.11 -21.14 -7.86
N LYS A 278 32.40 -21.26 -9.16
CA LYS A 278 32.97 -20.14 -9.93
C LYS A 278 32.01 -18.98 -10.03
N ILE A 279 30.71 -19.24 -10.27
CA ILE A 279 29.69 -18.19 -10.31
C ILE A 279 29.53 -17.56 -8.92
N ARG A 280 29.55 -18.35 -7.85
CA ARG A 280 29.48 -17.87 -6.45
C ARG A 280 30.64 -16.93 -6.10
N ASN A 281 31.81 -17.17 -6.70
CA ASN A 281 33.02 -16.36 -6.48
C ASN A 281 33.11 -15.12 -7.38
N ILE A 282 32.18 -14.87 -8.28
CA ILE A 282 32.13 -13.62 -9.05
C ILE A 282 31.88 -12.48 -8.08
N SER A 283 32.74 -11.44 -8.14
CA SER A 283 32.60 -10.26 -7.31
C SER A 283 31.22 -9.62 -7.48
N GLY A 284 30.49 -9.46 -6.38
CA GLY A 284 29.12 -8.93 -6.39
C GLY A 284 28.02 -9.99 -6.42
N VAL A 285 28.33 -11.27 -6.59
CA VAL A 285 27.37 -12.35 -6.35
C VAL A 285 27.23 -12.57 -4.84
N LEU A 286 25.99 -12.55 -4.36
CA LEU A 286 25.64 -12.66 -2.93
C LEU A 286 25.15 -14.06 -2.58
N SER A 287 24.44 -14.72 -3.50
CA SER A 287 23.89 -16.07 -3.31
C SER A 287 23.64 -16.75 -4.64
N VAL A 288 23.91 -18.05 -4.70
CA VAL A 288 23.57 -18.92 -5.84
C VAL A 288 22.87 -20.16 -5.28
N ARG A 289 21.69 -20.47 -5.83
CA ARG A 289 20.94 -21.69 -5.51
C ARG A 289 20.56 -22.39 -6.81
N CYS A 290 20.78 -23.69 -6.86
CA CYS A 290 20.27 -24.55 -7.92
C CYS A 290 18.98 -25.21 -7.42
N LEU A 291 17.93 -25.03 -8.17
CA LEU A 291 16.62 -25.59 -7.90
C LEU A 291 16.45 -26.78 -8.87
N GLY A 292 16.38 -28.01 -8.35
CA GLY A 292 16.29 -29.23 -9.13
C GLY A 292 15.05 -29.32 -10.02
N GLU A 293 14.94 -30.40 -10.80
CA GLU A 293 13.69 -30.75 -11.49
C GLU A 293 12.57 -30.89 -10.46
N GLU A 294 11.38 -30.32 -10.76
CA GLU A 294 10.20 -30.69 -10.01
C GLU A 294 9.98 -32.19 -10.17
N ALA A 295 9.99 -32.93 -9.06
CA ALA A 295 9.33 -34.21 -9.04
C ALA A 295 7.84 -33.96 -9.32
N HIS A 296 7.39 -34.19 -10.55
CA HIS A 296 5.95 -34.21 -10.81
C HIS A 296 5.33 -35.26 -9.89
N PRO A 297 4.24 -34.92 -9.17
CA PRO A 297 3.52 -35.88 -8.34
C PRO A 297 2.91 -36.99 -9.19
#